data_2b6bf09011f46783869c90609682ffdb
#
_entry.id   2b6bf09011f46783869c90609682ffdb
#
_cell.length_a   1.000
_cell.length_b   1.000
_cell.length_c   1.000
_cell.angle_alpha   90.00
_cell.angle_beta   90.00
_cell.angle_gamma   90.00
#
_symmetry.space_group_name_H-M   'P 1'
#
loop_
_entity.id
_entity.type
_entity.pdbx_description
1 polymer ?
#
loop_
_entity_poly.entity_id
_entity_poly.type
_entity_poly.pdbx_seq_one_letter_code
_entity_poly.pdbx_strand_id
1 'polypeptide(L)'
;MKSDFSKYKKTAKSVRKNQIRINNERRILAAAVKIFAGYGYQGATMRKIAEESGLPKANLHYYFQTKEQLYRQVLDGIFKDWLAAANTFDECEEPVEALRGYIETKMDLSRKRPLESRIWAEEILRGAPLIQDQLEQTLAAWLDTRVKRITDWINKGTIQAMNPRILMYMIWAVTQHFADFESQIRALNQQQNLSDEQFAEAKTQVVQTILKGIGALD
;
A
#
# COMPACT_ATOMS: atom_id res chain seq x y z
N MET A 1 -29.75 18.56 39.34
CA MET A 1 -28.57 17.67 39.34
C MET A 1 -28.78 16.27 38.72
N LYS A 2 -29.98 15.78 38.41
CA LYS A 2 -30.17 14.43 37.77
C LYS A 2 -30.07 14.42 36.24
N SER A 3 -30.14 15.56 35.55
CA SER A 3 -30.13 15.60 34.06
C SER A 3 -28.72 15.45 33.46
N ASP A 4 -27.68 15.85 34.17
CA ASP A 4 -26.31 15.86 33.67
C ASP A 4 -25.69 14.44 33.62
N PHE A 5 -25.95 13.59 34.60
CA PHE A 5 -25.50 12.20 34.64
C PHE A 5 -26.04 11.32 33.51
N SER A 6 -27.26 11.62 33.02
CA SER A 6 -27.89 10.90 31.91
C SER A 6 -27.20 11.20 30.57
N LYS A 7 -26.74 12.44 30.37
CA LYS A 7 -26.04 12.90 29.17
C LYS A 7 -24.63 12.29 29.07
N TYR A 8 -23.91 12.22 30.19
CA TYR A 8 -22.59 11.58 30.27
C TYR A 8 -22.65 10.06 30.01
N LYS A 9 -23.66 9.36 30.53
CA LYS A 9 -23.85 7.92 30.28
C LYS A 9 -24.19 7.63 28.78
N LYS A 10 -24.99 8.48 28.13
CA LYS A 10 -25.30 8.35 26.68
C LYS A 10 -24.06 8.56 25.82
N THR A 11 -23.22 9.56 26.11
CA THR A 11 -21.96 9.82 25.40
C THR A 11 -20.96 8.69 25.57
N ALA A 12 -20.74 8.19 26.79
CA ALA A 12 -19.83 7.07 27.05
C ALA A 12 -20.27 5.77 26.36
N LYS A 13 -21.57 5.47 26.32
CA LYS A 13 -22.13 4.31 25.61
C LYS A 13 -21.99 4.43 24.09
N SER A 14 -22.15 5.63 23.55
CA SER A 14 -21.94 5.93 22.13
C SER A 14 -20.47 5.79 21.72
N VAL A 15 -19.54 6.33 22.51
CA VAL A 15 -18.10 6.20 22.29
C VAL A 15 -17.66 4.74 22.33
N ARG A 16 -18.13 3.96 23.32
CA ARG A 16 -17.83 2.52 23.44
C ARG A 16 -18.36 1.73 22.23
N LYS A 17 -19.60 2.02 21.77
CA LYS A 17 -20.19 1.37 20.60
C LYS A 17 -19.41 1.68 19.32
N ASN A 18 -18.96 2.92 19.16
CA ASN A 18 -18.14 3.32 18.03
C ASN A 18 -16.77 2.63 18.05
N GLN A 19 -16.13 2.51 19.23
CA GLN A 19 -14.85 1.81 19.37
C GLN A 19 -14.97 0.31 19.02
N ILE A 20 -16.04 -0.36 19.45
CA ILE A 20 -16.31 -1.76 19.09
C ILE A 20 -16.48 -1.89 17.57
N ARG A 21 -17.21 -0.96 16.96
CA ARG A 21 -17.41 -0.96 15.50
C ARG A 21 -16.08 -0.84 14.76
N ILE A 22 -15.25 0.12 15.12
CA ILE A 22 -13.91 0.33 14.50
C ILE A 22 -13.03 -0.91 14.68
N ASN A 23 -13.02 -1.50 15.87
CA ASN A 23 -12.21 -2.71 16.13
C ASN A 23 -12.68 -3.91 15.30
N ASN A 24 -14.00 -4.11 15.17
CA ASN A 24 -14.53 -5.20 14.35
C ASN A 24 -14.22 -4.99 12.87
N GLU A 25 -14.38 -3.78 12.36
CA GLU A 25 -14.04 -3.43 10.98
C GLU A 25 -12.57 -3.71 10.67
N ARG A 26 -11.64 -3.30 11.57
CA ARG A 26 -10.21 -3.60 11.44
C ARG A 26 -9.93 -5.10 11.43
N ARG A 27 -10.59 -5.88 12.29
CA ARG A 27 -10.45 -7.35 12.31
C ARG A 27 -10.92 -7.98 11.01
N ILE A 28 -12.04 -7.51 10.47
CA ILE A 28 -12.57 -8.00 9.18
C ILE A 28 -11.60 -7.67 8.04
N LEU A 29 -11.10 -6.44 7.97
CA LEU A 29 -10.15 -6.02 6.92
C LEU A 29 -8.84 -6.81 7.01
N ALA A 30 -8.29 -7.02 8.20
CA ALA A 30 -7.08 -7.83 8.39
C ALA A 30 -7.29 -9.30 7.97
N ALA A 31 -8.44 -9.90 8.30
CA ALA A 31 -8.80 -11.23 7.85
C ALA A 31 -9.01 -11.29 6.33
N ALA A 32 -9.65 -10.27 5.76
CA ALA A 32 -9.86 -10.16 4.31
C ALA A 32 -8.53 -10.11 3.55
N VAL A 33 -7.55 -9.35 4.03
CA VAL A 33 -6.20 -9.31 3.44
C VAL A 33 -5.58 -10.71 3.37
N LYS A 34 -5.60 -11.48 4.47
CA LYS A 34 -5.05 -12.84 4.48
C LYS A 34 -5.77 -13.77 3.51
N ILE A 35 -7.10 -13.72 3.51
CA ILE A 35 -7.91 -14.61 2.65
C ILE A 35 -7.79 -14.23 1.18
N PHE A 36 -7.78 -12.94 0.84
CA PHE A 36 -7.60 -12.51 -0.55
C PHE A 36 -6.18 -12.81 -1.06
N ALA A 37 -5.15 -12.57 -0.26
CA ALA A 37 -3.77 -12.88 -0.64
C ALA A 37 -3.51 -14.39 -0.79
N GLY A 38 -4.20 -15.24 0.00
CA GLY A 38 -4.00 -16.68 -0.04
C GLY A 38 -4.84 -17.42 -1.08
N TYR A 39 -6.04 -16.91 -1.42
CA TYR A 39 -6.99 -17.60 -2.29
C TYR A 39 -7.37 -16.81 -3.55
N GLY A 40 -6.82 -15.62 -3.72
CA GLY A 40 -7.24 -14.66 -4.74
C GLY A 40 -8.68 -14.17 -4.55
N TYR A 41 -9.10 -13.21 -5.36
CA TYR A 41 -10.49 -12.71 -5.32
C TYR A 41 -11.52 -13.80 -5.54
N GLN A 42 -11.31 -14.71 -6.54
CA GLN A 42 -12.28 -15.73 -6.89
C GLN A 42 -12.43 -16.82 -5.81
N GLY A 43 -11.31 -17.28 -5.24
CA GLY A 43 -11.31 -18.36 -4.23
C GLY A 43 -11.69 -17.90 -2.81
N ALA A 44 -11.67 -16.58 -2.56
CA ALA A 44 -12.10 -15.99 -1.30
C ALA A 44 -13.62 -16.01 -1.16
N THR A 45 -14.11 -16.28 0.05
CA THR A 45 -15.55 -16.24 0.39
C THR A 45 -15.78 -15.46 1.68
N MET A 46 -16.94 -14.82 1.80
CA MET A 46 -17.36 -14.15 3.03
C MET A 46 -17.35 -15.10 4.25
N ARG A 47 -17.58 -16.40 4.04
CA ARG A 47 -17.50 -17.41 5.10
C ARG A 47 -16.06 -17.56 5.61
N LYS A 48 -15.08 -17.78 4.72
CA LYS A 48 -13.66 -17.90 5.10
C LYS A 48 -13.18 -16.65 5.84
N ILE A 49 -13.59 -15.46 5.39
CA ILE A 49 -13.21 -14.19 6.03
C ILE A 49 -13.85 -14.08 7.42
N ALA A 50 -15.11 -14.49 7.59
CA ALA A 50 -15.77 -14.53 8.90
C ALA A 50 -15.03 -15.45 9.88
N GLU A 51 -14.71 -16.68 9.44
CA GLU A 51 -13.94 -17.65 10.21
C GLU A 51 -12.57 -17.08 10.63
N GLU A 52 -11.80 -16.53 9.69
CA GLU A 52 -10.48 -15.93 9.96
C GLU A 52 -10.58 -14.70 10.90
N SER A 53 -11.62 -13.88 10.76
CA SER A 53 -11.82 -12.71 11.63
C SER A 53 -12.27 -13.07 13.05
N GLY A 54 -12.74 -14.31 13.27
CA GLY A 54 -13.35 -14.74 14.53
C GLY A 54 -14.66 -14.01 14.85
N LEU A 55 -15.37 -13.50 13.82
CA LEU A 55 -16.65 -12.82 13.97
C LEU A 55 -17.77 -13.62 13.30
N PRO A 56 -18.99 -13.62 13.85
CA PRO A 56 -20.13 -14.24 13.19
C PRO A 56 -20.36 -13.70 11.76
N LYS A 57 -20.74 -14.56 10.81
CA LYS A 57 -21.01 -14.14 9.43
C LYS A 57 -22.03 -13.01 9.32
N ALA A 58 -23.02 -12.99 10.20
CA ALA A 58 -24.01 -11.90 10.26
C ALA A 58 -23.38 -10.55 10.57
N ASN A 59 -22.34 -10.53 11.45
CA ASN A 59 -21.58 -9.32 11.73
C ASN A 59 -20.82 -8.85 10.49
N LEU A 60 -20.22 -9.76 9.74
CA LEU A 60 -19.51 -9.43 8.52
C LEU A 60 -20.44 -8.72 7.51
N HIS A 61 -21.62 -9.28 7.28
CA HIS A 61 -22.61 -8.67 6.38
C HIS A 61 -23.18 -7.33 6.87
N TYR A 62 -23.14 -7.07 8.17
CA TYR A 62 -23.49 -5.75 8.72
C TYR A 62 -22.48 -4.66 8.31
N TYR A 63 -21.17 -5.01 8.23
CA TYR A 63 -20.12 -4.07 7.83
C TYR A 63 -19.94 -4.01 6.30
N PHE A 64 -19.99 -5.16 5.65
CA PHE A 64 -19.72 -5.32 4.21
C PHE A 64 -20.79 -6.24 3.60
N GLN A 65 -21.67 -5.68 2.80
CA GLN A 65 -22.80 -6.41 2.23
C GLN A 65 -22.34 -7.44 1.20
N THR A 66 -21.28 -7.14 0.44
CA THR A 66 -20.75 -8.01 -0.63
C THR A 66 -19.24 -8.23 -0.49
N LYS A 67 -18.75 -9.32 -1.08
CA LYS A 67 -17.32 -9.61 -1.20
C LYS A 67 -16.60 -8.50 -2.00
N GLU A 68 -17.24 -7.99 -3.03
CA GLU A 68 -16.70 -6.93 -3.86
C GLU A 68 -16.50 -5.64 -3.06
N GLN A 69 -17.50 -5.22 -2.29
CA GLN A 69 -17.39 -4.05 -1.42
C GLN A 69 -16.23 -4.19 -0.43
N LEU A 70 -16.06 -5.36 0.19
CA LEU A 70 -14.96 -5.63 1.11
C LEU A 70 -13.61 -5.62 0.39
N TYR A 71 -13.53 -6.19 -0.80
CA TYR A 71 -12.30 -6.22 -1.59
C TYR A 71 -11.89 -4.81 -2.05
N ARG A 72 -12.83 -4.00 -2.56
CA ARG A 72 -12.58 -2.59 -2.88
C ARG A 72 -12.08 -1.82 -1.66
N GLN A 73 -12.66 -2.04 -0.48
CA GLN A 73 -12.21 -1.37 0.75
C GLN A 73 -10.76 -1.77 1.13
N VAL A 74 -10.36 -3.03 0.89
CA VAL A 74 -8.97 -3.47 1.06
C VAL A 74 -8.06 -2.75 0.06
N LEU A 75 -8.42 -2.72 -1.23
CA LEU A 75 -7.65 -2.03 -2.26
C LEU A 75 -7.52 -0.52 -1.99
N ASP A 76 -8.61 0.13 -1.55
CA ASP A 76 -8.61 1.54 -1.16
C ASP A 76 -7.62 1.83 -0.02
N GLY A 77 -7.53 0.93 0.96
CA GLY A 77 -6.56 1.03 2.05
C GLY A 77 -5.13 0.95 1.55
N ILE A 78 -4.83 -0.06 0.71
CA ILE A 78 -3.51 -0.25 0.10
C ILE A 78 -3.11 0.98 -0.72
N PHE A 79 -4.02 1.46 -1.55
CA PHE A 79 -3.79 2.61 -2.41
C PHE A 79 -3.47 3.88 -1.61
N LYS A 80 -4.22 4.17 -0.55
CA LYS A 80 -3.98 5.31 0.35
C LYS A 80 -2.60 5.25 1.00
N ASP A 81 -2.19 4.08 1.49
CA ASP A 81 -0.89 3.90 2.12
C ASP A 81 0.26 4.10 1.11
N TRP A 82 0.07 3.65 -0.12
CA TRP A 82 1.07 3.83 -1.18
C TRP A 82 1.18 5.28 -1.66
N LEU A 83 0.07 6.00 -1.76
CA LEU A 83 0.10 7.42 -2.06
C LEU A 83 0.79 8.21 -0.94
N ALA A 84 0.54 7.85 0.32
CA ALA A 84 1.18 8.49 1.47
C ALA A 84 2.71 8.26 1.50
N ALA A 85 3.20 7.15 0.93
CA ALA A 85 4.65 6.91 0.81
C ALA A 85 5.40 7.98 0.02
N ALA A 86 4.71 8.70 -0.85
CA ALA A 86 5.29 9.75 -1.68
C ALA A 86 5.20 11.16 -1.08
N ASN A 87 4.83 11.29 0.18
CA ASN A 87 4.80 12.60 0.85
C ASN A 87 6.18 13.28 0.84
N THR A 88 7.27 12.50 0.81
CA THR A 88 8.64 13.02 0.67
C THR A 88 8.84 13.87 -0.58
N PHE A 89 8.08 13.63 -1.66
CA PHE A 89 8.10 14.52 -2.83
C PHE A 89 7.56 15.92 -2.53
N ASP A 90 6.68 16.05 -1.56
CA ASP A 90 6.07 17.33 -1.19
C ASP A 90 6.87 18.02 -0.08
N GLU A 91 7.57 17.25 0.75
CA GLU A 91 8.33 17.71 1.92
C GLU A 91 9.79 18.10 1.60
N CYS A 92 10.41 17.47 0.57
CA CYS A 92 11.82 17.67 0.23
C CYS A 92 11.96 18.38 -1.12
N GLU A 93 12.72 19.46 -1.16
CA GLU A 93 13.00 20.19 -2.42
C GLU A 93 14.11 19.51 -3.25
N GLU A 94 15.09 18.93 -2.58
CA GLU A 94 16.24 18.28 -3.20
C GLU A 94 15.88 16.91 -3.79
N PRO A 95 16.22 16.65 -5.07
CA PRO A 95 15.82 15.40 -5.75
C PRO A 95 16.38 14.15 -5.08
N VAL A 96 17.59 14.18 -4.55
CA VAL A 96 18.23 13.04 -3.88
C VAL A 96 17.42 12.63 -2.65
N GLU A 97 17.08 13.57 -1.78
CA GLU A 97 16.33 13.30 -0.55
C GLU A 97 14.89 12.87 -0.83
N ALA A 98 14.21 13.56 -1.76
CA ALA A 98 12.84 13.24 -2.16
C ALA A 98 12.72 11.81 -2.72
N LEU A 99 13.59 11.46 -3.68
CA LEU A 99 13.57 10.14 -4.32
C LEU A 99 14.06 9.04 -3.37
N ARG A 100 15.12 9.29 -2.59
CA ARG A 100 15.59 8.35 -1.56
C ARG A 100 14.47 8.01 -0.59
N GLY A 101 13.86 9.00 0.03
CA GLY A 101 12.79 8.81 1.00
C GLY A 101 11.60 8.06 0.41
N TYR A 102 11.23 8.36 -0.84
CA TYR A 102 10.17 7.64 -1.53
C TYR A 102 10.50 6.16 -1.76
N ILE A 103 11.69 5.87 -2.31
CA ILE A 103 12.15 4.50 -2.58
C ILE A 103 12.24 3.70 -1.28
N GLU A 104 12.87 4.25 -0.24
CA GLU A 104 13.02 3.60 1.06
C GLU A 104 11.66 3.29 1.69
N THR A 105 10.74 4.25 1.69
CA THR A 105 9.39 4.05 2.23
C THR A 105 8.62 2.98 1.47
N LYS A 106 8.71 2.94 0.14
CA LYS A 106 8.08 1.89 -0.67
C LYS A 106 8.69 0.52 -0.40
N MET A 107 10.00 0.41 -0.30
CA MET A 107 10.69 -0.84 0.07
C MET A 107 10.24 -1.32 1.45
N ASP A 108 10.18 -0.42 2.44
CA ASP A 108 9.71 -0.74 3.79
C ASP A 108 8.25 -1.21 3.82
N LEU A 109 7.37 -0.60 3.02
CA LEU A 109 5.99 -1.07 2.86
C LEU A 109 5.93 -2.46 2.24
N SER A 110 6.71 -2.73 1.20
CA SER A 110 6.82 -4.07 0.59
C SER A 110 7.27 -5.12 1.62
N ARG A 111 8.21 -4.78 2.50
CA ARG A 111 8.68 -5.68 3.58
C ARG A 111 7.63 -5.89 4.68
N LYS A 112 6.97 -4.81 5.10
CA LYS A 112 6.02 -4.83 6.22
C LYS A 112 4.65 -5.36 5.83
N ARG A 113 4.25 -5.20 4.57
CA ARG A 113 2.90 -5.48 4.07
C ARG A 113 2.90 -6.28 2.74
N PRO A 114 3.60 -7.43 2.69
CA PRO A 114 3.75 -8.18 1.44
C PRO A 114 2.42 -8.75 0.91
N LEU A 115 1.47 -9.07 1.80
CA LEU A 115 0.16 -9.59 1.39
C LEU A 115 -0.66 -8.52 0.65
N GLU A 116 -0.61 -7.30 1.12
CA GLU A 116 -1.28 -6.15 0.48
C GLU A 116 -0.67 -5.84 -0.89
N SER A 117 0.66 -5.86 -1.00
CA SER A 117 1.34 -5.70 -2.29
C SER A 117 0.87 -6.76 -3.29
N ARG A 118 0.82 -8.03 -2.88
CA ARG A 118 0.37 -9.14 -3.71
C ARG A 118 -1.09 -8.98 -4.17
N ILE A 119 -2.00 -8.59 -3.28
CA ILE A 119 -3.41 -8.33 -3.64
C ILE A 119 -3.50 -7.25 -4.72
N TRP A 120 -2.74 -6.19 -4.57
CA TRP A 120 -2.69 -5.11 -5.55
C TRP A 120 -2.14 -5.59 -6.90
N ALA A 121 -1.00 -6.29 -6.89
CA ALA A 121 -0.40 -6.85 -8.11
C ALA A 121 -1.36 -7.79 -8.85
N GLU A 122 -2.06 -8.68 -8.13
CA GLU A 122 -3.07 -9.56 -8.72
C GLU A 122 -4.22 -8.79 -9.37
N GLU A 123 -4.71 -7.72 -8.74
CA GLU A 123 -5.76 -6.89 -9.31
C GLU A 123 -5.29 -6.21 -10.60
N ILE A 124 -4.08 -5.62 -10.60
CA ILE A 124 -3.49 -4.98 -11.79
C ILE A 124 -3.29 -6.00 -12.92
N LEU A 125 -2.73 -7.18 -12.62
CA LEU A 125 -2.49 -8.24 -13.63
C LEU A 125 -3.79 -8.77 -14.27
N ARG A 126 -4.92 -8.65 -13.58
CA ARG A 126 -6.25 -9.00 -14.10
C ARG A 126 -6.90 -7.88 -14.91
N GLY A 127 -6.21 -6.75 -15.13
CA GLY A 127 -6.73 -5.58 -15.83
C GLY A 127 -7.47 -4.59 -14.92
N ALA A 128 -7.27 -4.68 -13.62
CA ALA A 128 -7.81 -3.76 -12.61
C ALA A 128 -9.35 -3.58 -12.63
N PRO A 129 -10.16 -4.65 -12.78
CA PRO A 129 -11.59 -4.53 -13.05
C PRO A 129 -12.37 -3.79 -11.95
N LEU A 130 -11.83 -3.75 -10.73
CA LEU A 130 -12.51 -3.13 -9.58
C LEU A 130 -11.95 -1.76 -9.16
N ILE A 131 -10.83 -1.31 -9.76
CA ILE A 131 -10.18 -0.04 -9.40
C ILE A 131 -9.78 0.79 -10.63
N GLN A 132 -10.30 0.49 -11.81
CA GLN A 132 -9.95 1.21 -13.04
C GLN A 132 -10.20 2.73 -12.90
N ASP A 133 -11.30 3.10 -12.28
CA ASP A 133 -11.66 4.48 -11.97
C ASP A 133 -10.61 5.19 -11.10
N GLN A 134 -10.05 4.49 -10.10
CA GLN A 134 -9.00 5.03 -9.24
C GLN A 134 -7.68 5.20 -9.99
N LEU A 135 -7.34 4.25 -10.88
CA LEU A 135 -6.12 4.33 -11.69
C LEU A 135 -6.19 5.51 -12.66
N GLU A 136 -7.30 5.65 -13.37
CA GLU A 136 -7.47 6.68 -14.42
C GLU A 136 -7.61 8.10 -13.86
N GLN A 137 -8.22 8.25 -12.69
CA GLN A 137 -8.48 9.57 -12.11
C GLN A 137 -7.45 9.92 -11.03
N THR A 138 -7.40 9.13 -9.95
CA THR A 138 -6.61 9.51 -8.78
C THR A 138 -5.12 9.24 -8.98
N LEU A 139 -4.74 8.05 -9.45
CA LEU A 139 -3.34 7.71 -9.65
C LEU A 139 -2.73 8.51 -10.81
N ALA A 140 -3.47 8.71 -11.89
CA ALA A 140 -2.99 9.50 -13.03
C ALA A 140 -2.72 10.95 -12.63
N ALA A 141 -3.67 11.61 -11.94
CA ALA A 141 -3.49 12.99 -11.47
C ALA A 141 -2.33 13.10 -10.45
N TRP A 142 -2.22 12.12 -9.55
CA TRP A 142 -1.12 12.04 -8.60
C TRP A 142 0.23 11.90 -9.32
N LEU A 143 0.33 11.02 -10.32
CA LEU A 143 1.53 10.81 -11.12
C LEU A 143 1.91 12.09 -11.88
N ASP A 144 0.96 12.81 -12.45
CA ASP A 144 1.21 14.06 -13.19
C ASP A 144 1.89 15.11 -12.33
N THR A 145 1.54 15.22 -11.05
CA THR A 145 2.22 16.14 -10.13
C THR A 145 3.68 15.77 -9.91
N ARG A 146 4.01 14.47 -9.82
CA ARG A 146 5.40 13.97 -9.66
C ARG A 146 6.20 14.12 -10.94
N VAL A 147 5.57 13.84 -12.08
CA VAL A 147 6.17 14.09 -13.41
C VAL A 147 6.57 15.55 -13.56
N LYS A 148 5.68 16.48 -13.20
CA LYS A 148 6.00 17.92 -13.22
C LYS A 148 7.21 18.23 -12.35
N ARG A 149 7.25 17.75 -11.11
CA ARG A 149 8.36 18.02 -10.20
C ARG A 149 9.70 17.44 -10.71
N ILE A 150 9.69 16.22 -11.22
CA ILE A 150 10.89 15.60 -11.83
C ILE A 150 11.33 16.40 -13.06
N THR A 151 10.38 16.86 -13.88
CA THR A 151 10.68 17.74 -15.03
C THR A 151 11.33 19.04 -14.59
N ASP A 152 10.88 19.65 -13.49
CA ASP A 152 11.49 20.87 -12.94
C ASP A 152 12.93 20.60 -12.47
N TRP A 153 13.25 19.46 -11.87
CA TRP A 153 14.62 19.07 -11.52
C TRP A 153 15.50 18.86 -12.76
N ILE A 154 15.00 18.23 -13.81
CA ILE A 154 15.70 18.09 -15.10
C ILE A 154 16.00 19.47 -15.70
N ASN A 155 15.04 20.38 -15.74
CA ASN A 155 15.19 21.73 -16.29
C ASN A 155 16.20 22.58 -15.50
N LYS A 156 16.32 22.33 -14.20
CA LYS A 156 17.34 22.97 -13.33
C LYS A 156 18.72 22.31 -13.45
N GLY A 157 18.84 21.19 -14.18
CA GLY A 157 20.10 20.44 -14.32
C GLY A 157 20.54 19.71 -13.05
N THR A 158 19.63 19.49 -12.09
CA THR A 158 19.93 18.78 -10.84
C THR A 158 19.89 17.25 -11.01
N ILE A 159 19.26 16.78 -12.07
CA ILE A 159 19.28 15.37 -12.51
C ILE A 159 19.39 15.33 -14.05
N GLN A 160 19.83 14.19 -14.58
CA GLN A 160 19.98 13.99 -16.02
C GLN A 160 18.62 13.96 -16.73
N ALA A 161 18.63 14.32 -18.03
CA ALA A 161 17.44 14.26 -18.87
C ALA A 161 16.96 12.81 -19.06
N MET A 162 15.71 12.57 -18.71
CA MET A 162 15.04 11.27 -18.86
C MET A 162 13.52 11.44 -18.91
N ASN A 163 12.81 10.37 -19.26
CA ASN A 163 11.35 10.39 -19.17
C ASN A 163 10.90 10.20 -17.71
N PRO A 164 10.26 11.22 -17.08
CA PRO A 164 9.85 11.14 -15.68
C PRO A 164 8.84 10.04 -15.38
N ARG A 165 7.94 9.72 -16.31
CA ARG A 165 6.96 8.63 -16.13
C ARG A 165 7.65 7.28 -16.09
N ILE A 166 8.63 7.06 -16.97
CA ILE A 166 9.40 5.81 -16.99
C ILE A 166 10.19 5.66 -15.69
N LEU A 167 10.79 6.73 -15.16
CA LEU A 167 11.45 6.68 -13.85
C LEU A 167 10.50 6.21 -12.75
N MET A 168 9.28 6.77 -12.70
CA MET A 168 8.28 6.36 -11.70
C MET A 168 7.88 4.88 -11.87
N TYR A 169 7.70 4.39 -13.10
CA TYR A 169 7.39 2.98 -13.36
C TYR A 169 8.54 2.06 -12.95
N MET A 170 9.79 2.45 -13.20
CA MET A 170 10.95 1.71 -12.74
C MET A 170 11.03 1.64 -11.22
N ILE A 171 10.82 2.77 -10.52
CA ILE A 171 10.78 2.78 -9.06
C ILE A 171 9.69 1.82 -8.55
N TRP A 172 8.48 1.85 -9.11
CA TRP A 172 7.41 0.95 -8.70
C TRP A 172 7.79 -0.52 -8.92
N ALA A 173 8.30 -0.85 -10.09
CA ALA A 173 8.68 -2.22 -10.43
C ALA A 173 9.75 -2.77 -9.46
N VAL A 174 10.83 -2.04 -9.22
CA VAL A 174 11.92 -2.56 -8.38
C VAL A 174 11.55 -2.60 -6.90
N THR A 175 10.75 -1.65 -6.40
CA THR A 175 10.38 -1.61 -4.97
C THR A 175 9.34 -2.65 -4.58
N GLN A 176 8.42 -2.98 -5.49
CA GLN A 176 7.36 -3.98 -5.26
C GLN A 176 7.84 -5.41 -5.52
N HIS A 177 8.87 -5.60 -6.32
CA HIS A 177 9.41 -6.92 -6.65
C HIS A 177 9.68 -7.79 -5.42
N PHE A 178 10.19 -7.20 -4.34
CA PHE A 178 10.53 -7.92 -3.11
C PHE A 178 9.32 -8.51 -2.37
N ALA A 179 8.13 -7.98 -2.59
CA ALA A 179 6.89 -8.53 -2.06
C ALA A 179 6.17 -9.42 -3.08
N ASP A 180 6.03 -8.93 -4.31
CA ASP A 180 5.21 -9.60 -5.33
C ASP A 180 5.85 -10.91 -5.82
N PHE A 181 7.19 -10.96 -5.83
CA PHE A 181 8.01 -12.11 -6.22
C PHE A 181 8.76 -12.76 -5.04
N GLU A 182 8.25 -12.61 -3.83
CA GLU A 182 8.85 -13.18 -2.61
C GLU A 182 9.14 -14.69 -2.74
N SER A 183 8.24 -15.45 -3.37
CA SER A 183 8.41 -16.88 -3.58
C SER A 183 9.62 -17.21 -4.48
N GLN A 184 9.86 -16.41 -5.52
CA GLN A 184 11.04 -16.55 -6.37
C GLN A 184 12.31 -16.20 -5.62
N ILE A 185 12.31 -15.07 -4.91
CA ILE A 185 13.46 -14.64 -4.10
C ILE A 185 13.81 -15.72 -3.07
N ARG A 186 12.81 -16.23 -2.34
CA ARG A 186 13.00 -17.29 -1.35
C ARG A 186 13.58 -18.56 -1.98
N ALA A 187 13.09 -18.97 -3.15
CA ALA A 187 13.62 -20.15 -3.85
C ALA A 187 15.11 -19.99 -4.19
N LEU A 188 15.52 -18.78 -4.62
CA LEU A 188 16.91 -18.45 -4.94
C LEU A 188 17.78 -18.23 -3.69
N ASN A 189 17.19 -17.84 -2.57
CA ASN A 189 17.82 -17.64 -1.28
C ASN A 189 17.73 -18.89 -0.39
N GLN A 190 18.03 -20.07 -0.92
CA GLN A 190 18.08 -21.34 -0.20
C GLN A 190 16.78 -21.67 0.58
N GLN A 191 15.63 -21.36 0.00
CA GLN A 191 14.28 -21.52 0.59
C GLN A 191 14.02 -20.64 1.83
N GLN A 192 14.84 -19.62 2.07
CA GLN A 192 14.69 -18.69 3.18
C GLN A 192 14.26 -17.30 2.68
N ASN A 193 13.45 -16.62 3.47
CA ASN A 193 13.18 -15.20 3.25
C ASN A 193 14.47 -14.40 3.44
N LEU A 194 14.58 -13.24 2.79
CA LEU A 194 15.70 -12.34 3.04
C LEU A 194 15.75 -11.98 4.53
N SER A 195 16.95 -12.03 5.12
CA SER A 195 17.15 -11.50 6.48
C SER A 195 16.97 -9.98 6.49
N ASP A 196 16.93 -9.38 7.68
CA ASP A 196 16.82 -7.92 7.80
C ASP A 196 18.07 -7.22 7.22
N GLU A 197 19.25 -7.83 7.37
CA GLU A 197 20.52 -7.34 6.79
C GLU A 197 20.51 -7.43 5.27
N GLN A 198 20.10 -8.57 4.71
CA GLN A 198 19.99 -8.76 3.25
C GLN A 198 18.97 -7.78 2.64
N PHE A 199 17.87 -7.54 3.33
CA PHE A 199 16.87 -6.58 2.85
C PHE A 199 17.37 -5.14 2.96
N ALA A 200 18.08 -4.78 4.02
CA ALA A 200 18.70 -3.46 4.18
C ALA A 200 19.75 -3.21 3.10
N GLU A 201 20.57 -4.21 2.79
CA GLU A 201 21.51 -4.16 1.67
C GLU A 201 20.78 -3.95 0.32
N ALA A 202 19.76 -4.75 0.03
CA ALA A 202 18.96 -4.63 -1.18
C ALA A 202 18.34 -3.21 -1.30
N LYS A 203 17.81 -2.67 -0.21
CA LYS A 203 17.25 -1.31 -0.17
C LYS A 203 18.32 -0.26 -0.51
N THR A 204 19.50 -0.37 0.08
CA THR A 204 20.63 0.52 -0.20
C THR A 204 21.05 0.43 -1.67
N GLN A 205 21.16 -0.77 -2.24
CA GLN A 205 21.52 -0.98 -3.64
C GLN A 205 20.47 -0.40 -4.60
N VAL A 206 19.17 -0.60 -4.32
CA VAL A 206 18.09 -0.03 -5.15
C VAL A 206 18.16 1.49 -5.16
N VAL A 207 18.31 2.12 -3.99
CA VAL A 207 18.43 3.58 -3.86
C VAL A 207 19.64 4.08 -4.65
N GLN A 208 20.82 3.51 -4.42
CA GLN A 208 22.04 3.93 -5.10
C GLN A 208 21.95 3.76 -6.62
N THR A 209 21.43 2.61 -7.08
CA THR A 209 21.32 2.32 -8.52
C THR A 209 20.42 3.34 -9.21
N ILE A 210 19.28 3.67 -8.62
CA ILE A 210 18.34 4.67 -9.20
C ILE A 210 18.98 6.06 -9.17
N LEU A 211 19.50 6.50 -8.03
CA LEU A 211 20.05 7.85 -7.89
C LEU A 211 21.30 8.09 -8.75
N LYS A 212 22.19 7.09 -8.86
CA LYS A 212 23.32 7.15 -9.81
C LYS A 212 22.85 7.11 -11.27
N GLY A 213 21.88 6.27 -11.58
CA GLY A 213 21.32 6.15 -12.93
C GLY A 213 20.68 7.43 -13.47
N ILE A 214 20.22 8.31 -12.60
CA ILE A 214 19.66 9.63 -12.97
C ILE A 214 20.67 10.77 -12.79
N GLY A 215 21.93 10.47 -12.47
CA GLY A 215 22.99 11.48 -12.26
C GLY A 215 22.76 12.38 -11.05
N ALA A 216 22.02 11.93 -10.06
CA ALA A 216 21.79 12.64 -8.81
C ALA A 216 22.86 12.34 -7.75
N LEU A 217 23.67 11.33 -7.96
CA LEU A 217 24.86 10.94 -7.18
C LEU A 217 26.02 10.63 -8.12
N ASP A 218 27.24 10.87 -7.65
CA ASP A 218 28.50 10.49 -8.32
C ASP A 218 28.74 8.97 -8.29
#